data_c367b82ae990d9aafc7070826ea45701
#
_entry.id   c367b82ae990d9aafc7070826ea45701
#
_cell.length_a   1.000
_cell.length_b   1.000
_cell.length_c   1.000
_cell.angle_alpha   90.00
_cell.angle_beta   90.00
_cell.angle_gamma   90.00
#
_symmetry.space_group_name_H-M   'P 1'
#
loop_
_entity.id
_entity.type
_entity.pdbx_description
1 polymer ?
#
loop_
_entity_poly.entity_id
_entity_poly.type
_entity_poly.pdbx_seq_one_letter_code
_entity_poly.pdbx_strand_id
1 'polypeptide(L)'
;MIIYNVTVNVDEDVLSEWLKWMSKKHIPNVMKTGLFLECKLSKILAEEAGGKSYSVQYLLENWNSYHDYQSKYALKLQKEHTDKFGHKCVAFRTLLEVKEVF
;
A
#
# COMPACT_ATOMS: atom_id res chain seq x y z
N MET A 1 -14.89 -2.79 9.99
CA MET A 1 -13.88 -2.19 9.10
C MET A 1 -12.75 -3.14 8.83
N ILE A 2 -12.18 -3.04 7.66
CA ILE A 2 -11.06 -3.86 7.18
C ILE A 2 -9.87 -2.95 6.94
N ILE A 3 -8.67 -3.37 7.36
CA ILE A 3 -7.44 -2.70 7.00
C ILE A 3 -6.72 -3.57 5.96
N TYR A 4 -6.48 -3.00 4.80
CA TYR A 4 -5.67 -3.60 3.76
C TYR A 4 -4.27 -3.01 3.88
N ASN A 5 -3.35 -3.79 4.42
CA ASN A 5 -1.99 -3.35 4.68
C ASN A 5 -1.02 -3.92 3.64
N VAL A 6 -0.28 -3.04 3.01
CA VAL A 6 0.79 -3.42 2.09
C VAL A 6 2.11 -3.04 2.75
N THR A 7 2.91 -4.04 3.10
CA THR A 7 4.25 -3.83 3.62
C THR A 7 5.23 -3.91 2.45
N VAL A 8 6.03 -2.85 2.27
CA VAL A 8 6.95 -2.76 1.14
C VAL A 8 8.36 -2.52 1.66
N ASN A 9 9.28 -3.40 1.32
CA ASN A 9 10.71 -3.13 1.50
C ASN A 9 11.23 -2.49 0.22
N VAL A 10 11.80 -1.30 0.36
CA VAL A 10 12.24 -0.47 -0.76
C VAL A 10 13.74 -0.33 -0.74
N ASP A 11 14.39 -0.65 -1.85
CA ASP A 11 15.82 -0.48 -2.01
C ASP A 11 16.21 0.99 -1.86
N GLU A 12 17.31 1.27 -1.15
CA GLU A 12 17.71 2.64 -0.82
C GLU A 12 17.96 3.51 -2.05
N ASP A 13 18.44 2.93 -3.14
CA ASP A 13 18.73 3.68 -4.35
C ASP A 13 17.49 4.25 -5.05
N VAL A 14 16.30 3.71 -4.76
CA VAL A 14 15.03 4.23 -5.32
C VAL A 14 14.10 4.80 -4.25
N LEU A 15 14.52 4.84 -3.00
CA LEU A 15 13.64 5.19 -1.88
C LEU A 15 13.04 6.59 -2.01
N SER A 16 13.84 7.58 -2.30
CA SER A 16 13.37 8.97 -2.43
C SER A 16 12.34 9.11 -3.57
N GLU A 17 12.62 8.50 -4.71
CA GLU A 17 11.70 8.47 -5.85
C GLU A 17 10.42 7.72 -5.51
N TRP A 18 10.54 6.57 -4.82
CA TRP A 18 9.39 5.75 -4.44
C TRP A 18 8.45 6.52 -3.48
N LEU A 19 8.99 7.16 -2.46
CA LEU A 19 8.19 7.96 -1.52
C LEU A 19 7.43 9.07 -2.23
N LYS A 20 8.10 9.77 -3.13
CA LYS A 20 7.49 10.85 -3.89
C LYS A 20 6.38 10.34 -4.82
N TRP A 21 6.64 9.26 -5.52
CA TRP A 21 5.66 8.66 -6.43
C TRP A 21 4.45 8.10 -5.68
N MET A 22 4.67 7.43 -4.54
CA MET A 22 3.57 6.93 -3.71
C MET A 22 2.65 8.06 -3.26
N SER A 23 3.23 9.16 -2.75
CA SER A 23 2.47 10.29 -2.23
C SER A 23 1.78 11.09 -3.32
N LYS A 24 2.40 11.25 -4.47
CA LYS A 24 1.92 12.13 -5.53
C LYS A 24 1.04 11.44 -6.56
N LYS A 25 1.25 10.16 -6.78
CA LYS A 25 0.58 9.42 -7.87
C LYS A 25 -0.15 8.17 -7.40
N HIS A 26 0.56 7.22 -6.81
CA HIS A 26 -0.01 5.90 -6.57
C HIS A 26 -1.13 5.92 -5.53
N ILE A 27 -0.85 6.42 -4.34
CA ILE A 27 -1.87 6.48 -3.28
C ILE A 27 -3.07 7.34 -3.71
N PRO A 28 -2.87 8.53 -4.29
CA PRO A 28 -4.01 9.28 -4.84
C PRO A 28 -4.83 8.50 -5.86
N ASN A 29 -4.20 7.73 -6.75
CA ASN A 29 -4.91 6.91 -7.73
C ASN A 29 -5.72 5.79 -7.06
N VAL A 30 -5.16 5.16 -6.03
CA VAL A 30 -5.88 4.16 -5.25
C VAL A 30 -7.09 4.79 -4.55
N MET A 31 -6.90 5.95 -3.94
CA MET A 31 -7.98 6.66 -3.24
C MET A 31 -9.09 7.15 -4.18
N LYS A 32 -8.76 7.47 -5.43
CA LYS A 32 -9.76 7.87 -6.44
C LYS A 32 -10.75 6.78 -6.80
N THR A 33 -10.47 5.53 -6.49
CA THR A 33 -11.45 4.44 -6.69
C THR A 33 -12.71 4.64 -5.84
N GLY A 34 -12.62 5.44 -4.78
CA GLY A 34 -13.74 5.73 -3.89
C GLY A 34 -14.05 4.61 -2.89
N LEU A 35 -13.24 3.54 -2.88
CA LEU A 35 -13.48 2.35 -2.05
C LEU A 35 -12.80 2.42 -0.68
N PHE A 36 -11.84 3.32 -0.51
CA PHE A 36 -11.09 3.44 0.73
C PHE A 36 -11.45 4.71 1.48
N LEU A 37 -11.54 4.60 2.80
CA LEU A 37 -11.90 5.72 3.69
C LEU A 37 -10.69 6.60 4.01
N GLU A 38 -9.53 5.99 4.18
CA GLU A 38 -8.27 6.69 4.41
C GLU A 38 -7.09 5.79 4.07
N CYS A 39 -5.92 6.39 3.94
CA CYS A 39 -4.66 5.68 3.77
C CYS A 39 -3.59 6.35 4.61
N LYS A 40 -2.78 5.53 5.28
CA LYS A 40 -1.58 5.98 6.00
C LYS A 40 -0.34 5.34 5.40
N LEU A 41 0.63 6.16 5.08
CA LEU A 41 1.97 5.73 4.67
C LEU A 41 2.90 5.93 5.86
N SER A 42 3.41 4.83 6.42
CA SER A 42 4.21 4.86 7.65
C SER A 42 5.53 4.13 7.45
N LYS A 43 6.60 4.70 8.00
CA LYS A 43 7.89 4.01 8.02
C LYS A 43 7.89 3.00 9.16
N ILE A 44 8.31 1.79 8.89
CA ILE A 44 8.52 0.78 9.92
C ILE A 44 9.84 1.09 10.61
N LEU A 45 9.79 1.33 11.92
CA LEU A 45 10.95 1.70 12.71
C LEU A 45 11.64 0.43 13.22
N ALA A 46 12.52 -0.10 12.39
CA ALA A 46 13.31 -1.29 12.68
C ALA A 46 14.70 -1.14 12.06
N GLU A 47 15.68 -1.83 12.63
CA GLU A 47 16.98 -1.93 12.00
C GLU A 47 16.90 -2.95 10.87
N GLU A 48 17.34 -2.55 9.68
CA GLU A 48 17.28 -3.39 8.50
C GLU A 48 18.60 -3.35 7.75
N ALA A 49 19.04 -4.51 7.29
CA ALA A 49 20.19 -4.64 6.40
C ALA A 49 19.68 -4.55 4.97
N GLY A 50 19.97 -3.45 4.30
CA GLY A 50 19.52 -3.21 2.93
C GLY A 50 18.05 -2.79 2.87
N GLY A 51 17.77 -1.71 2.18
CA GLY A 51 16.43 -1.19 2.02
C GLY A 51 15.80 -0.66 3.29
N LYS A 52 14.61 -0.11 3.13
CA LYS A 52 13.77 0.37 4.22
C LYS A 52 12.34 -0.12 4.02
N SER A 53 11.68 -0.47 5.11
CA SER A 53 10.30 -0.98 5.06
C SER A 53 9.29 0.09 5.43
N TYR A 54 8.19 0.06 4.71
CA TYR A 54 7.05 0.96 4.88
C TYR A 54 5.78 0.17 4.94
N SER A 55 4.83 0.67 5.71
CA SER A 55 3.48 0.13 5.81
C SER A 55 2.53 1.11 5.15
N VAL A 56 1.78 0.64 4.17
CA VAL A 56 0.74 1.41 3.50
C VAL A 56 -0.59 0.80 3.90
N GLN A 57 -1.32 1.49 4.79
CA GLN A 57 -2.55 0.96 5.36
C GLN A 57 -3.75 1.68 4.77
N TYR A 58 -4.58 0.92 4.07
CA TYR A 58 -5.83 1.40 3.50
C TYR A 58 -6.99 0.91 4.36
N LEU A 59 -7.86 1.82 4.77
CA LEU A 59 -9.04 1.49 5.56
C LEU A 59 -10.26 1.32 4.64
N LEU A 60 -10.96 0.19 4.78
CA LEU A 60 -12.18 -0.10 4.04
C LEU A 60 -13.35 -0.28 5.01
N GLU A 61 -14.54 0.05 4.53
CA GLU A 61 -15.75 -0.08 5.33
C GLU A 61 -16.13 -1.54 5.59
N ASN A 62 -16.03 -2.39 4.55
CA ASN A 62 -16.48 -3.78 4.60
C ASN A 62 -15.81 -4.66 3.54
N TRP A 63 -16.12 -5.95 3.56
CA TRP A 63 -15.61 -6.92 2.61
C TRP A 63 -16.03 -6.64 1.17
N ASN A 64 -17.23 -6.10 0.94
CA ASN A 64 -17.69 -5.78 -0.41
C ASN A 64 -16.77 -4.75 -1.07
N SER A 65 -16.36 -3.74 -0.32
CA SER A 65 -15.41 -2.74 -0.82
C SER A 65 -14.06 -3.37 -1.19
N TYR A 66 -13.57 -4.30 -0.37
CA TYR A 66 -12.34 -5.02 -0.67
C TYR A 66 -12.47 -5.86 -1.95
N HIS A 67 -13.56 -6.62 -2.09
CA HIS A 67 -13.77 -7.44 -3.27
C HIS A 67 -13.92 -6.60 -4.54
N ASP A 68 -14.60 -5.46 -4.45
CA ASP A 68 -14.71 -4.53 -5.57
C ASP A 68 -13.33 -4.01 -5.98
N TYR A 69 -12.50 -3.65 -5.02
CA TYR A 69 -11.14 -3.22 -5.29
C TYR A 69 -10.33 -4.31 -6.01
N GLN A 70 -10.34 -5.52 -5.46
CA GLN A 70 -9.59 -6.65 -6.04
C GLN A 70 -10.03 -6.97 -7.46
N SER A 71 -11.34 -6.96 -7.72
CA SER A 71 -11.87 -7.35 -9.04
C SER A 71 -11.75 -6.26 -10.10
N LYS A 72 -11.77 -4.98 -9.70
CA LYS A 72 -11.87 -3.86 -10.66
C LYS A 72 -10.58 -3.06 -10.82
N TYR A 73 -9.76 -2.97 -9.78
CA TYR A 73 -8.66 -1.99 -9.76
C TYR A 73 -7.29 -2.55 -9.41
N ALA A 74 -7.22 -3.57 -8.55
CA ALA A 74 -5.96 -3.99 -7.93
C ALA A 74 -4.91 -4.40 -8.95
N LEU A 75 -5.29 -5.21 -9.93
CA LEU A 75 -4.34 -5.73 -10.92
C LEU A 75 -3.63 -4.60 -11.67
N LYS A 76 -4.37 -3.63 -12.15
CA LYS A 76 -3.82 -2.49 -12.89
C LYS A 76 -2.89 -1.64 -12.00
N LEU A 77 -3.35 -1.32 -10.79
CA LEU A 77 -2.59 -0.47 -9.87
C LEU A 77 -1.30 -1.15 -9.38
N GLN A 78 -1.37 -2.45 -9.10
CA GLN A 78 -0.19 -3.24 -8.73
C GLN A 78 0.79 -3.33 -9.90
N LYS A 79 0.30 -3.49 -11.12
CA LYS A 79 1.14 -3.53 -12.31
C LYS A 79 1.87 -2.21 -12.53
N GLU A 80 1.24 -1.08 -12.31
CA GLU A 80 1.88 0.24 -12.42
C GLU A 80 3.09 0.34 -11.47
N HIS A 81 2.94 -0.13 -10.23
CA HIS A 81 4.03 -0.16 -9.26
C HIS A 81 5.16 -1.11 -9.71
N THR A 82 4.81 -2.32 -10.12
CA THR A 82 5.78 -3.32 -10.58
C THR A 82 6.53 -2.85 -11.83
N ASP A 83 5.83 -2.25 -12.77
CA ASP A 83 6.46 -1.74 -14.00
C ASP A 83 7.48 -0.63 -13.71
N LYS A 84 7.19 0.19 -12.70
CA LYS A 84 8.06 1.32 -12.37
C LYS A 84 9.28 0.91 -11.54
N PHE A 85 9.10 0.07 -10.54
CA PHE A 85 10.16 -0.24 -9.56
C PHE A 85 10.70 -1.66 -9.66
N GLY A 86 9.94 -2.59 -10.24
CA GLY A 86 10.38 -3.95 -10.44
C GLY A 86 10.83 -4.63 -9.16
N HIS A 87 11.98 -5.28 -9.21
CA HIS A 87 12.56 -6.00 -8.08
C HIS A 87 13.23 -5.10 -7.02
N LYS A 88 13.25 -3.79 -7.22
CA LYS A 88 13.75 -2.83 -6.22
C LYS A 88 12.82 -2.70 -5.03
N CYS A 89 11.60 -3.17 -5.15
CA CYS A 89 10.61 -3.20 -4.08
C CYS A 89 10.08 -4.61 -3.91
N VAL A 90 9.99 -5.07 -2.67
CA VAL A 90 9.38 -6.35 -2.31
C VAL A 90 8.19 -6.06 -1.42
N ALA A 91 7.02 -6.53 -1.81
CA ALA A 91 5.78 -6.24 -1.09
C ALA A 91 5.07 -7.51 -0.67
N PHE A 92 4.45 -7.48 0.50
CA PHE A 92 3.48 -8.48 0.90
C PHE A 92 2.27 -7.78 1.55
N ARG A 93 1.15 -8.48 1.52
CA ARG A 93 -0.14 -7.91 1.91
C ARG A 93 -0.74 -8.66 3.09
N THR A 94 -1.37 -7.91 3.98
CA THR A 94 -2.03 -8.44 5.16
C THR A 94 -3.41 -7.80 5.28
N LEU A 95 -4.43 -8.59 5.53
CA LEU A 95 -5.77 -8.10 5.81
C LEU A 95 -6.03 -8.20 7.30
N LEU A 96 -6.54 -7.12 7.88
CA LEU A 96 -6.89 -7.04 9.29
C LEU A 96 -8.37 -6.68 9.40
N GLU A 97 -9.10 -7.44 10.20
CA GLU A 97 -10.46 -7.08 10.56
C GLU A 97 -10.43 -6.36 11.89
N VAL A 98 -10.94 -5.13 11.94
CA VAL A 98 -11.02 -4.37 13.18
C VAL A 98 -12.13 -4.96 14.04
N LYS A 99 -11.77 -5.45 15.22
CA LYS A 99 -12.73 -6.04 16.16
C LYS A 99 -13.28 -5.00 17.13
N GLU A 100 -12.41 -4.17 17.68
CA GLU A 100 -12.79 -3.13 18.62
C GLU A 100 -11.83 -1.94 18.51
N VAL A 101 -12.38 -0.77 18.76
CA VAL A 101 -11.60 0.46 18.90
C VAL A 101 -11.85 0.98 20.32
N PHE A 102 -10.78 1.19 21.06
CA PHE A 102 -10.84 1.60 22.45
C PHE A 102 -10.63 3.09 22.65
#